data_581fc694c534f859299db52266587e2d
#
_entry.id   581fc694c534f859299db52266587e2d
#
_cell.length_a   1.000
_cell.length_b   1.000
_cell.length_c   1.000
_cell.angle_alpha   90.00
_cell.angle_beta   90.00
_cell.angle_gamma   90.00
#
_symmetry.space_group_name_H-M   'P 1'
#
loop_
_entity.id
_entity.type
_entity.pdbx_description
1 polymer ?
#
loop_
_entity_poly.entity_id
_entity_poly.type
_entity_poly.pdbx_seq_one_letter_code
_entity_poly.pdbx_strand_id
1 'polypeptide(L)'
;SAASDVYKRQIYGRTHTRDVRELSGLMKIMPFLAVCYVIAGLANLGLPGLSGFIAEMTIFTGSFQHPDTFHRVWTVIACSSIVITAVYILRLVGKILYGTCTNKHHLTLRDATWDERTAVIILIACVAALGMAPWWISGMIGDSVLPITDLFTI
;
A
#
# COMPACT_ATOMS: atom_id res chain seq x y z
N SER A 1 5.61 -2.48 -0.88
CA SER A 1 5.27 -3.69 -0.13
C SER A 1 5.26 -4.90 -1.05
N ALA A 2 5.51 -6.11 -0.51
CA ALA A 2 5.55 -7.36 -1.31
C ALA A 2 4.28 -7.57 -2.15
N ALA A 3 3.11 -7.26 -1.61
CA ALA A 3 1.84 -7.35 -2.34
C ALA A 3 1.84 -6.46 -3.60
N SER A 4 2.29 -5.22 -3.49
CA SER A 4 2.39 -4.30 -4.63
C SER A 4 3.31 -4.83 -5.74
N ASP A 5 4.41 -5.49 -5.38
CA ASP A 5 5.36 -6.02 -6.35
C ASP A 5 4.83 -7.25 -7.07
N VAL A 6 4.05 -8.10 -6.40
CA VAL A 6 3.37 -9.24 -7.03
C VAL A 6 2.41 -8.77 -8.12
N TYR A 7 1.58 -7.75 -7.85
CA TYR A 7 0.65 -7.21 -8.85
C TYR A 7 1.36 -6.58 -10.03
N LYS A 8 2.44 -5.83 -9.78
CA LYS A 8 3.25 -5.24 -10.84
C LYS A 8 3.82 -6.30 -11.77
N ARG A 9 4.31 -7.41 -11.20
CA ARG A 9 4.83 -8.54 -11.98
C ARG A 9 3.74 -9.25 -12.79
N GLN A 10 2.56 -9.45 -12.22
CA GLN A 10 1.43 -10.09 -12.91
C GLN A 10 0.92 -9.23 -14.07
N ILE A 11 0.82 -7.93 -13.89
CA ILE A 11 0.45 -7.00 -14.98
C ILE A 11 1.52 -7.03 -16.06
N TYR A 12 2.80 -6.91 -15.69
CA TYR A 12 3.89 -6.93 -16.64
C TYR A 12 3.98 -8.26 -17.41
N GLY A 13 3.80 -9.40 -16.75
CA GLY A 13 3.82 -10.73 -17.38
C GLY A 13 2.78 -10.90 -18.50
N ARG A 14 1.69 -10.11 -18.46
CA ARG A 14 0.62 -10.16 -19.47
C ARG A 14 0.72 -9.05 -20.50
N THR A 15 1.08 -7.85 -20.09
CA THR A 15 1.10 -6.66 -20.96
C THR A 15 2.45 -6.43 -21.62
N HIS A 16 3.53 -7.02 -21.07
CA HIS A 16 4.93 -6.83 -21.46
C HIS A 16 5.37 -5.35 -21.51
N THR A 17 4.57 -4.44 -20.93
CA THR A 17 4.89 -3.02 -20.84
C THR A 17 4.84 -2.52 -19.40
N ARG A 18 5.66 -1.52 -19.10
CA ARG A 18 5.66 -0.77 -17.84
C ARG A 18 5.21 0.67 -18.02
N ASP A 19 4.89 1.04 -19.27
CA ASP A 19 4.45 2.40 -19.53
C ASP A 19 2.98 2.58 -19.10
N VAL A 20 2.78 3.47 -18.13
CA VAL A 20 1.45 3.82 -17.59
C VAL A 20 0.53 4.39 -18.67
N ARG A 21 1.11 4.95 -19.75
CA ARG A 21 0.32 5.52 -20.86
C ARG A 21 -0.33 4.44 -21.70
N GLU A 22 0.29 3.28 -21.80
CA GLU A 22 -0.23 2.14 -22.55
C GLU A 22 -1.15 1.26 -21.70
N LEU A 23 -0.99 1.30 -20.36
CA LEU A 23 -1.72 0.52 -19.37
C LEU A 23 -3.03 1.22 -18.94
N SER A 24 -3.81 1.75 -19.87
CA SER A 24 -5.08 2.38 -19.54
C SER A 24 -6.28 1.46 -19.79
N GLY A 25 -7.33 1.57 -18.95
CA GLY A 25 -8.56 0.80 -19.12
C GLY A 25 -8.51 -0.65 -18.62
N LEU A 26 -7.58 -0.99 -17.72
CA LEU A 26 -7.42 -2.34 -17.17
C LEU A 26 -8.70 -2.88 -16.49
N MET A 27 -9.54 -1.99 -15.95
CA MET A 27 -10.80 -2.38 -15.29
C MET A 27 -11.74 -3.16 -16.21
N LYS A 28 -11.72 -2.89 -17.52
CA LYS A 28 -12.56 -3.58 -18.51
C LYS A 28 -11.98 -4.93 -18.97
N ILE A 29 -10.67 -5.08 -18.88
CA ILE A 29 -9.94 -6.24 -19.42
C ILE A 29 -9.67 -7.28 -18.34
N MET A 30 -9.19 -6.83 -17.19
CA MET A 30 -8.79 -7.67 -16.06
C MET A 30 -9.37 -7.13 -14.76
N PRO A 31 -10.69 -7.27 -14.52
CA PRO A 31 -11.37 -6.62 -13.38
C PRO A 31 -10.82 -7.10 -12.03
N PHE A 32 -10.48 -8.37 -11.89
CA PHE A 32 -9.96 -8.90 -10.63
C PHE A 32 -8.60 -8.28 -10.28
N LEU A 33 -7.63 -8.31 -11.21
CA LEU A 33 -6.34 -7.68 -11.01
C LEU A 33 -6.45 -6.17 -10.79
N ALA A 34 -7.38 -5.52 -11.47
CA ALA A 34 -7.64 -4.10 -11.31
C ALA A 34 -8.09 -3.76 -9.87
N VAL A 35 -9.06 -4.49 -9.32
CA VAL A 35 -9.52 -4.31 -7.93
C VAL A 35 -8.38 -4.57 -6.93
N CYS A 36 -7.62 -5.63 -7.12
CA CYS A 36 -6.47 -5.93 -6.27
C CYS A 36 -5.40 -4.84 -6.32
N TYR A 37 -5.18 -4.24 -7.49
CA TYR A 37 -4.26 -3.11 -7.65
C TYR A 37 -4.75 -1.85 -6.91
N VAL A 38 -6.06 -1.58 -6.93
CA VAL A 38 -6.67 -0.51 -6.12
C VAL A 38 -6.41 -0.75 -4.63
N ILE A 39 -6.73 -1.94 -4.13
CA ILE A 39 -6.56 -2.28 -2.72
C ILE A 39 -5.09 -2.13 -2.30
N ALA A 40 -4.15 -2.62 -3.13
CA ALA A 40 -2.72 -2.47 -2.87
C ALA A 40 -2.27 -1.01 -2.88
N GLY A 41 -2.81 -0.19 -3.79
CA GLY A 41 -2.57 1.25 -3.83
C GLY A 41 -3.08 1.96 -2.58
N LEU A 42 -4.30 1.62 -2.15
CA LEU A 42 -4.91 2.16 -0.93
C LEU A 42 -4.17 1.70 0.34
N ALA A 43 -3.63 0.48 0.34
CA ALA A 43 -2.79 -0.01 1.44
C ALA A 43 -1.48 0.79 1.56
N ASN A 44 -0.90 1.22 0.43
CA ASN A 44 0.27 2.10 0.43
C ASN A 44 -0.04 3.54 0.85
N LEU A 45 -1.31 3.95 0.81
CA LEU A 45 -1.76 5.26 1.29
C LEU A 45 -1.97 5.33 2.79
N GLY A 46 -1.76 4.24 3.52
CA GLY A 46 -2.02 4.22 4.96
C GLY A 46 -3.49 4.44 5.31
N LEU A 47 -4.43 3.89 4.54
CA LEU A 47 -5.85 4.00 4.90
C LEU A 47 -6.18 3.23 6.18
N PRO A 48 -7.13 3.74 7.00
CA PRO A 48 -7.61 3.06 8.18
C PRO A 48 -8.09 1.64 7.87
N GLY A 49 -7.65 0.66 8.67
CA GLY A 49 -7.94 -0.76 8.48
C GLY A 49 -6.85 -1.53 7.71
N LEU A 50 -5.78 -0.86 7.27
CA LEU A 50 -4.63 -1.48 6.62
C LEU A 50 -3.35 -1.26 7.43
N SER A 51 -2.40 -2.17 7.30
CA SER A 51 -1.18 -2.19 8.13
C SER A 51 -0.34 -0.91 8.04
N GLY A 52 -0.35 -0.23 6.90
CA GLY A 52 0.37 1.04 6.70
C GLY A 52 -0.10 2.15 7.63
N PHE A 53 -1.41 2.27 7.84
CA PHE A 53 -1.99 3.28 8.72
C PHE A 53 -1.49 3.18 10.17
N ILE A 54 -1.45 1.96 10.71
CA ILE A 54 -1.01 1.74 12.09
C ILE A 54 0.46 2.15 12.27
N ALA A 55 1.32 1.79 11.31
CA ALA A 55 2.74 2.15 11.34
C ALA A 55 2.93 3.68 11.29
N GLU A 56 2.26 4.37 10.36
CA GLU A 56 2.34 5.82 10.21
C GLU A 56 1.81 6.55 11.46
N MET A 57 0.64 6.16 11.97
CA MET A 57 0.04 6.76 13.16
C MET A 57 0.92 6.58 14.39
N THR A 58 1.53 5.41 14.57
CA THR A 58 2.42 5.15 15.70
C THR A 58 3.67 6.05 15.64
N ILE A 59 4.29 6.17 14.46
CA ILE A 59 5.47 7.02 14.27
C ILE A 59 5.13 8.49 14.50
N PHE A 60 4.05 8.99 13.90
CA PHE A 60 3.68 10.40 14.04
C PHE A 60 3.26 10.75 15.47
N THR A 61 2.50 9.88 16.13
CA THR A 61 2.11 10.10 17.52
C THR A 61 3.33 10.13 18.44
N GLY A 62 4.24 9.17 18.31
CA GLY A 62 5.47 9.12 19.08
C GLY A 62 6.37 10.35 18.85
N SER A 63 6.54 10.76 17.60
CA SER A 63 7.34 11.94 17.24
C SER A 63 6.71 13.24 17.73
N PHE A 64 5.37 13.36 17.69
CA PHE A 64 4.65 14.56 18.12
C PHE A 64 4.63 14.73 19.65
N GLN A 65 4.66 13.63 20.38
CA GLN A 65 4.72 13.64 21.86
C GLN A 65 6.06 14.10 22.41
N HIS A 66 7.11 14.10 21.57
CA HIS A 66 8.41 14.58 22.00
C HIS A 66 8.36 16.07 22.42
N PRO A 67 9.01 16.47 23.53
CA PRO A 67 8.89 17.83 24.07
C PRO A 67 9.48 18.91 23.14
N ASP A 68 10.42 18.54 22.28
CA ASP A 68 11.14 19.49 21.43
C ASP A 68 10.28 20.04 20.29
N THR A 69 10.27 21.33 20.14
CA THR A 69 9.60 22.03 19.01
C THR A 69 10.13 21.56 17.66
N PHE A 70 11.41 21.22 17.56
CA PHE A 70 12.02 20.71 16.35
C PHE A 70 11.33 19.43 15.84
N HIS A 71 11.10 18.43 16.69
CA HIS A 71 10.44 17.18 16.35
C HIS A 71 8.98 17.41 15.89
N ARG A 72 8.26 18.33 16.53
CA ARG A 72 6.88 18.69 16.16
C ARG A 72 6.80 19.31 14.76
N VAL A 73 7.70 20.24 14.44
CA VAL A 73 7.74 20.86 13.12
C VAL A 73 8.01 19.83 12.03
N TRP A 74 9.01 18.98 12.22
CA TRP A 74 9.33 17.93 11.25
C TRP A 74 8.21 16.89 11.12
N THR A 75 7.50 16.57 12.20
CA THR A 75 6.31 15.68 12.13
C THR A 75 5.21 16.29 11.27
N VAL A 76 4.93 17.58 11.38
CA VAL A 76 3.93 18.27 10.54
C VAL A 76 4.35 18.26 9.07
N ILE A 77 5.63 18.51 8.77
CA ILE A 77 6.16 18.43 7.40
C ILE A 77 6.02 17.00 6.85
N ALA A 78 6.37 16.00 7.64
CA ALA A 78 6.23 14.58 7.25
C ALA A 78 4.77 14.20 7.00
N CYS A 79 3.82 14.63 7.85
CA CYS A 79 2.39 14.42 7.64
C CYS A 79 1.90 15.05 6.33
N SER A 80 2.40 16.22 5.95
CA SER A 80 2.01 16.86 4.68
C SER A 80 2.46 16.06 3.46
N SER A 81 3.54 15.29 3.55
CA SER A 81 4.00 14.41 2.48
C SER A 81 3.01 13.29 2.13
N ILE A 82 2.20 12.85 3.11
CA ILE A 82 1.15 11.84 2.89
C ILE A 82 0.13 12.34 1.88
N VAL A 83 -0.24 13.62 1.95
CA VAL A 83 -1.22 14.23 1.02
C VAL A 83 -0.68 14.18 -0.41
N ILE A 84 0.59 14.49 -0.60
CA ILE A 84 1.23 14.44 -1.92
C ILE A 84 1.26 13.00 -2.45
N THR A 85 1.60 12.04 -1.59
CA THR A 85 1.59 10.61 -1.91
C THR A 85 0.19 10.15 -2.31
N ALA A 86 -0.83 10.56 -1.57
CA ALA A 86 -2.23 10.24 -1.89
C ALA A 86 -2.63 10.74 -3.27
N VAL A 87 -2.31 11.98 -3.59
CA VAL A 87 -2.65 12.59 -4.89
C VAL A 87 -2.01 11.82 -6.05
N TYR A 88 -0.72 11.50 -5.98
CA TYR A 88 -0.07 10.81 -7.10
C TYR A 88 -0.52 9.34 -7.22
N ILE A 89 -0.73 8.62 -6.11
CA ILE A 89 -1.21 7.23 -6.16
C ILE A 89 -2.63 7.16 -6.72
N LEU A 90 -3.56 8.00 -6.22
CA LEU A 90 -4.93 8.03 -6.73
C LEU A 90 -4.99 8.43 -8.20
N ARG A 91 -4.17 9.39 -8.63
CA ARG A 91 -4.06 9.78 -10.04
C ARG A 91 -3.51 8.64 -10.91
N LEU A 92 -2.49 7.92 -10.42
CA LEU A 92 -1.91 6.77 -11.10
C LEU A 92 -2.93 5.64 -11.25
N VAL A 93 -3.58 5.26 -10.15
CA VAL A 93 -4.63 4.24 -10.10
C VAL A 93 -5.77 4.61 -11.05
N GLY A 94 -6.26 5.85 -10.97
CA GLY A 94 -7.33 6.33 -11.85
C GLY A 94 -6.95 6.26 -13.34
N LYS A 95 -5.74 6.62 -13.70
CA LYS A 95 -5.27 6.59 -15.09
C LYS A 95 -5.13 5.17 -15.63
N ILE A 96 -4.61 4.24 -14.83
CA ILE A 96 -4.43 2.84 -15.24
C ILE A 96 -5.77 2.13 -15.37
N LEU A 97 -6.71 2.38 -14.46
CA LEU A 97 -7.95 1.62 -14.37
C LEU A 97 -9.06 2.16 -15.25
N TYR A 98 -9.27 3.47 -15.24
CA TYR A 98 -10.43 4.13 -15.85
C TYR A 98 -10.13 4.80 -17.19
N GLY A 99 -8.87 4.79 -17.65
CA GLY A 99 -8.51 5.35 -18.95
C GLY A 99 -9.14 4.59 -20.12
N THR A 100 -9.16 5.22 -21.29
CA THR A 100 -9.52 4.54 -22.54
C THR A 100 -8.42 3.56 -22.93
N CYS A 101 -8.80 2.32 -23.24
CA CYS A 101 -7.86 1.32 -23.71
C CYS A 101 -7.31 1.72 -25.09
N THR A 102 -6.08 2.19 -25.14
CA THR A 102 -5.45 2.70 -26.36
C THR A 102 -4.89 1.57 -27.22
N ASN A 103 -4.55 0.44 -26.61
CA ASN A 103 -3.89 -0.67 -27.29
C ASN A 103 -4.85 -1.86 -27.46
N LYS A 104 -5.26 -2.15 -28.72
CA LYS A 104 -6.20 -3.24 -29.04
C LYS A 104 -5.64 -4.63 -28.67
N HIS A 105 -4.33 -4.78 -28.58
CA HIS A 105 -3.67 -6.03 -28.16
C HIS A 105 -4.02 -6.42 -26.72
N HIS A 106 -4.29 -5.45 -25.85
CA HIS A 106 -4.62 -5.71 -24.46
C HIS A 106 -6.05 -6.26 -24.28
N LEU A 107 -6.92 -6.10 -25.27
CA LEU A 107 -8.32 -6.59 -25.22
C LEU A 107 -8.43 -8.13 -25.20
N THR A 108 -7.37 -8.85 -25.60
CA THR A 108 -7.33 -10.32 -25.64
C THR A 108 -6.68 -10.95 -24.39
N LEU A 109 -6.24 -10.13 -23.44
CA LEU A 109 -5.56 -10.61 -22.24
C LEU A 109 -6.55 -11.29 -21.30
N ARG A 110 -6.15 -12.44 -20.73
CA ARG A 110 -6.94 -13.18 -19.73
C ARG A 110 -6.73 -12.59 -18.34
N ASP A 111 -7.79 -12.54 -17.54
CA ASP A 111 -7.71 -12.18 -16.12
C ASP A 111 -6.92 -13.21 -15.31
N ALA A 112 -6.70 -12.96 -14.02
CA ALA A 112 -5.91 -13.79 -13.13
C ALA A 112 -6.36 -15.25 -13.12
N THR A 113 -5.41 -16.17 -13.18
CA THR A 113 -5.65 -17.61 -12.99
C THR A 113 -6.02 -17.91 -11.53
N TRP A 114 -6.58 -19.08 -11.26
CA TRP A 114 -6.99 -19.46 -9.91
C TRP A 114 -5.84 -19.41 -8.90
N ASP A 115 -4.66 -19.88 -9.28
CA ASP A 115 -3.46 -19.86 -8.42
C ASP A 115 -3.02 -18.43 -8.08
N GLU A 116 -3.07 -17.54 -9.06
CA GLU A 116 -2.75 -16.12 -8.86
C GLU A 116 -3.78 -15.42 -7.98
N ARG A 117 -5.07 -15.76 -8.14
CA ARG A 117 -6.15 -15.21 -7.31
C ARG A 117 -5.98 -15.60 -5.84
N THR A 118 -5.67 -16.87 -5.56
CA THR A 118 -5.47 -17.35 -4.18
C THR A 118 -4.28 -16.66 -3.52
N ALA A 119 -3.14 -16.55 -4.20
CA ALA A 119 -1.97 -15.87 -3.66
C ALA A 119 -2.25 -14.40 -3.31
N VAL A 120 -2.96 -13.71 -4.20
CA VAL A 120 -3.33 -12.30 -4.03
C VAL A 120 -4.31 -12.11 -2.87
N ILE A 121 -5.35 -12.95 -2.76
CA ILE A 121 -6.33 -12.91 -1.67
C ILE A 121 -5.64 -13.13 -0.32
N ILE A 122 -4.73 -14.09 -0.23
CA ILE A 122 -3.96 -14.35 1.00
C ILE A 122 -3.15 -13.11 1.40
N LEU A 123 -2.45 -12.48 0.45
CA LEU A 123 -1.64 -11.29 0.72
C LEU A 123 -2.51 -10.11 1.19
N ILE A 124 -3.65 -9.88 0.56
CA ILE A 124 -4.58 -8.81 0.97
C ILE A 124 -5.16 -9.11 2.35
N ALA A 125 -5.55 -10.38 2.61
CA ALA A 125 -6.06 -10.81 3.91
C ALA A 125 -5.01 -10.61 5.02
N CYS A 126 -3.74 -10.92 4.77
CA CYS A 126 -2.65 -10.64 5.72
C CYS A 126 -2.51 -9.14 6.01
N VAL A 127 -2.50 -8.29 4.98
CA VAL A 127 -2.39 -6.83 5.14
C VAL A 127 -3.56 -6.26 5.94
N ALA A 128 -4.78 -6.75 5.67
CA ALA A 128 -5.98 -6.34 6.40
C ALA A 128 -5.99 -6.86 7.84
N ALA A 129 -5.59 -8.10 8.07
CA ALA A 129 -5.49 -8.69 9.41
C ALA A 129 -4.52 -7.91 10.30
N LEU A 130 -3.34 -7.57 9.76
CA LEU A 130 -2.33 -6.75 10.45
C LEU A 130 -2.83 -5.33 10.74
N GLY A 131 -3.66 -4.77 9.87
CA GLY A 131 -4.24 -3.44 10.05
C GLY A 131 -5.40 -3.40 11.05
N MET A 132 -6.18 -4.47 11.14
CA MET A 132 -7.34 -4.53 12.06
C MET A 132 -6.99 -5.03 13.46
N ALA A 133 -5.93 -5.81 13.61
CA ALA A 133 -5.51 -6.40 14.90
C ALA A 133 -4.08 -6.00 15.30
N PRO A 134 -3.79 -4.69 15.46
CA PRO A 134 -2.45 -4.22 15.79
C PRO A 134 -1.98 -4.62 17.19
N TRP A 135 -2.91 -4.90 18.11
CA TRP A 135 -2.57 -5.23 19.50
C TRP A 135 -1.73 -6.50 19.64
N TRP A 136 -1.87 -7.46 18.76
CA TRP A 136 -1.05 -8.68 18.77
C TRP A 136 0.42 -8.36 18.52
N ILE A 137 0.69 -7.55 17.50
CA ILE A 137 2.05 -7.15 17.14
C ILE A 137 2.61 -6.18 18.17
N SER A 138 1.78 -5.25 18.66
CA SER A 138 2.17 -4.29 19.69
C SER A 138 2.62 -4.99 20.98
N GLY A 139 1.94 -6.08 21.40
CA GLY A 139 2.36 -6.89 22.53
C GLY A 139 3.72 -7.54 22.31
N MET A 140 3.91 -8.23 21.19
CA MET A 140 5.18 -8.89 20.86
C MET A 140 6.35 -7.91 20.72
N ILE A 141 6.11 -6.73 20.16
CA ILE A 141 7.14 -5.69 20.00
C ILE A 141 7.43 -5.02 21.36
N GLY A 142 6.40 -4.75 22.17
CA GLY A 142 6.54 -4.15 23.49
C GLY A 142 7.51 -4.92 24.37
N ASP A 143 7.32 -6.23 24.47
CA ASP A 143 8.20 -7.11 25.25
C ASP A 143 9.66 -7.14 24.74
N SER A 144 9.85 -6.90 23.45
CA SER A 144 11.19 -6.89 22.83
C SER A 144 11.88 -5.52 22.93
N VAL A 145 11.12 -4.44 23.04
CA VAL A 145 11.66 -3.06 23.08
C VAL A 145 11.95 -2.59 24.50
N LEU A 146 11.23 -3.11 25.51
CA LEU A 146 11.44 -2.74 26.92
C LEU A 146 12.92 -2.78 27.36
N PRO A 147 13.70 -3.84 27.10
CA PRO A 147 15.12 -3.87 27.50
C PRO A 147 15.99 -2.84 26.78
N ILE A 148 15.53 -2.35 25.61
CA ILE A 148 16.25 -1.32 24.84
C ILE A 148 15.97 0.06 25.41
N THR A 149 14.72 0.34 25.80
CA THR A 149 14.35 1.64 26.39
C THR A 149 15.01 1.86 27.73
N ASP A 150 15.20 0.81 28.52
CA ASP A 150 15.90 0.89 29.81
C ASP A 150 17.39 1.29 29.66
N LEU A 151 18.02 0.94 28.54
CA LEU A 151 19.39 1.33 28.22
C LEU A 151 19.54 2.84 27.88
N PHE A 152 18.47 3.51 27.46
CA PHE A 152 18.48 4.94 27.12
C PHE A 152 17.90 5.84 28.22
N THR A 153 17.43 5.27 29.32
CA THR A 153 16.81 6.02 30.43
C THR A 153 17.82 6.30 31.59
N ILE A 154 19.13 6.02 31.40
CA ILE A 154 20.20 6.33 32.35
C ILE A 154 20.78 7.71 32.10
#